data_23728ad1b76218d0019f62d87b49fe8b
#
_entry.id   23728ad1b76218d0019f62d87b49fe8b
#
_cell.length_a   1.000
_cell.length_b   1.000
_cell.length_c   1.000
_cell.angle_alpha   90.00
_cell.angle_beta   90.00
_cell.angle_gamma   90.00
#
_symmetry.space_group_name_H-M   'P 1'
#
loop_
_entity.id
_entity.type
_entity.pdbx_description
1 polymer ?
#
loop_
_entity_poly.entity_id
_entity_poly.type
_entity_poly.pdbx_seq_one_letter_code
_entity_poly.pdbx_strand_id
1 'polypeptide(L)'
;MQTMLTIDLIASDPAVRQGQPCIAGTGLRVADLVMAHLFHRRTPDELAADYELSLAQVYAALAYYYAHKSELDLDIRVQIDKARALKEQAVGRSSTLLSR
;
A
#
# COMPACT_ATOMS: atom_id res chain seq x y z
N MET A 1 -26.64 -0.91 -26.10
CA MET A 1 -25.86 0.15 -25.43
C MET A 1 -25.44 -0.36 -24.06
N GLN A 2 -24.16 -0.15 -23.70
CA GLN A 2 -23.66 -0.57 -22.40
C GLN A 2 -23.86 0.52 -21.34
N THR A 3 -24.19 0.10 -20.11
CA THR A 3 -24.12 0.97 -18.95
C THR A 3 -22.96 0.50 -18.09
N MET A 4 -22.03 1.41 -17.80
CA MET A 4 -20.87 1.07 -16.95
C MET A 4 -21.30 1.01 -15.49
N LEU A 5 -20.97 -0.11 -14.85
CA LEU A 5 -21.20 -0.30 -13.41
C LEU A 5 -19.87 -0.16 -12.69
N THR A 6 -19.86 0.57 -11.58
CA THR A 6 -18.64 0.88 -10.85
C THR A 6 -18.55 0.08 -9.56
N ILE A 7 -17.33 -0.04 -9.05
CA ILE A 7 -17.04 -0.59 -7.74
C ILE A 7 -16.42 0.55 -6.90
N ASP A 8 -17.19 1.09 -5.96
CA ASP A 8 -16.82 2.30 -5.22
C ASP A 8 -16.12 1.96 -3.91
N LEU A 9 -15.03 1.19 -3.98
CA LEU A 9 -14.29 0.74 -2.80
C LEU A 9 -12.93 1.41 -2.63
N ILE A 10 -12.46 2.14 -3.63
CA ILE A 10 -11.18 2.85 -3.59
C ILE A 10 -11.44 4.34 -3.70
N ALA A 11 -10.81 5.12 -2.83
CA ALA A 11 -11.01 6.57 -2.78
C ALA A 11 -9.68 7.29 -2.60
N SER A 12 -9.66 8.55 -3.01
CA SER A 12 -8.56 9.47 -2.78
C SER A 12 -9.11 10.69 -2.07
N ASP A 13 -8.53 11.03 -0.92
CA ASP A 13 -8.93 12.18 -0.12
C ASP A 13 -7.66 12.93 0.29
N PRO A 14 -7.50 14.21 -0.09
CA PRO A 14 -6.30 14.97 0.27
C PRO A 14 -6.02 15.01 1.78
N ALA A 15 -7.04 14.85 2.61
CA ALA A 15 -6.91 14.84 4.07
C ALA A 15 -6.46 13.47 4.61
N VAL A 16 -6.46 12.42 3.77
CA VAL A 16 -6.10 11.06 4.17
C VAL A 16 -4.89 10.60 3.37
N ARG A 17 -3.80 10.30 4.06
CA ARG A 17 -2.56 9.80 3.44
C ARG A 17 -2.11 10.63 2.24
N GLN A 18 -2.30 11.96 2.31
CA GLN A 18 -1.85 12.91 1.30
C GLN A 18 -2.48 12.67 -0.09
N GLY A 19 -3.70 12.16 -0.12
CA GLY A 19 -4.41 11.92 -1.37
C GLY A 19 -4.03 10.63 -2.09
N GLN A 20 -3.23 9.77 -1.48
CA GLN A 20 -2.92 8.48 -2.06
C GLN A 20 -4.16 7.57 -2.09
N PRO A 21 -4.31 6.71 -3.11
CA PRO A 21 -5.45 5.80 -3.17
C PRO A 21 -5.50 4.90 -1.94
N CYS A 22 -6.67 4.87 -1.30
CA CYS A 22 -6.92 4.08 -0.10
C CYS A 22 -8.20 3.28 -0.27
N ILE A 23 -8.36 2.26 0.55
CA ILE A 23 -9.66 1.62 0.70
C ILE A 23 -10.60 2.64 1.34
N ALA A 24 -11.74 2.90 0.70
CA ALA A 24 -12.69 3.92 1.13
C ALA A 24 -13.07 3.73 2.59
N GLY A 25 -13.10 4.83 3.35
CA GLY A 25 -13.44 4.80 4.76
C GLY A 25 -12.32 4.34 5.69
N THR A 26 -11.12 4.12 5.16
CA THR A 26 -9.96 3.70 5.95
C THR A 26 -8.74 4.55 5.62
N GLY A 27 -7.70 4.47 6.43
CA GLY A 27 -6.40 5.04 6.12
C GLY A 27 -5.45 4.04 5.47
N LEU A 28 -5.94 2.88 5.05
CA LEU A 28 -5.11 1.83 4.46
C LEU A 28 -4.95 2.06 2.97
N ARG A 29 -3.72 2.30 2.53
CA ARG A 29 -3.42 2.58 1.12
C ARG A 29 -3.47 1.31 0.29
N VAL A 30 -3.85 1.47 -0.97
CA VAL A 30 -3.72 0.39 -1.96
C VAL A 30 -2.27 -0.12 -2.00
N ALA A 31 -1.30 0.79 -1.95
CA ALA A 31 0.12 0.43 -1.95
C ALA A 31 0.50 -0.48 -0.78
N ASP A 32 -0.08 -0.27 0.41
CA ASP A 32 0.21 -1.12 1.58
C ASP A 32 -0.23 -2.56 1.34
N LEU A 33 -1.43 -2.76 0.78
CA LEU A 33 -1.93 -4.08 0.44
C LEU A 33 -1.11 -4.75 -0.65
N VAL A 34 -0.74 -3.98 -1.68
CA VAL A 34 0.06 -4.49 -2.80
C VAL A 34 1.43 -4.95 -2.30
N MET A 35 2.06 -4.19 -1.43
CA MET A 35 3.36 -4.55 -0.87
C MET A 35 3.26 -5.85 -0.06
N ALA A 36 2.23 -5.99 0.76
CA ALA A 36 2.01 -7.21 1.52
C ALA A 36 1.78 -8.41 0.61
N HIS A 37 1.03 -8.21 -0.47
CA HIS A 37 0.73 -9.28 -1.42
C HIS A 37 1.95 -9.69 -2.23
N LEU A 38 2.67 -8.74 -2.81
CA LEU A 38 3.77 -9.04 -3.74
C LEU A 38 5.07 -9.36 -3.03
N PHE A 39 5.41 -8.65 -1.96
CA PHE A 39 6.71 -8.81 -1.29
C PHE A 39 6.65 -9.76 -0.10
N HIS A 40 5.53 -9.83 0.60
CA HIS A 40 5.36 -10.71 1.75
C HIS A 40 4.52 -11.93 1.43
N ARG A 41 4.12 -12.10 0.18
CA ARG A 41 3.38 -13.26 -0.33
C ARG A 41 2.09 -13.56 0.43
N ARG A 42 1.43 -12.51 0.94
CA ARG A 42 0.14 -12.67 1.60
C ARG A 42 -0.94 -12.92 0.55
N THR A 43 -1.75 -13.93 0.75
CA THR A 43 -2.88 -14.21 -0.13
C THR A 43 -4.00 -13.20 0.11
N PRO A 44 -4.93 -13.02 -0.86
CA PRO A 44 -6.08 -12.14 -0.62
C PRO A 44 -6.91 -12.51 0.61
N ASP A 45 -7.08 -13.81 0.89
CA ASP A 45 -7.80 -14.26 2.10
C ASP A 45 -7.05 -13.86 3.37
N GLU A 46 -5.73 -14.00 3.36
CA GLU A 46 -4.90 -13.58 4.49
C GLU A 46 -4.94 -12.07 4.69
N LEU A 47 -4.90 -11.30 3.61
CA LEU A 47 -5.00 -9.85 3.67
C LEU A 47 -6.33 -9.40 4.26
N ALA A 48 -7.42 -10.05 3.85
CA ALA A 48 -8.74 -9.75 4.39
C ALA A 48 -8.78 -9.98 5.91
N ALA A 49 -8.20 -11.07 6.37
CA ALA A 49 -8.12 -11.38 7.79
C ALA A 49 -7.19 -10.42 8.55
N ASP A 50 -6.00 -10.16 7.99
CA ASP A 50 -4.99 -9.31 8.64
C ASP A 50 -5.47 -7.89 8.87
N TYR A 51 -6.20 -7.32 7.92
CA TYR A 51 -6.63 -5.92 7.94
C TYR A 51 -8.11 -5.76 8.23
N GLU A 52 -8.81 -6.85 8.55
CA GLU A 52 -10.26 -6.83 8.83
C GLU A 52 -11.05 -6.22 7.67
N LEU A 53 -10.75 -6.69 6.47
CA LEU A 53 -11.40 -6.24 5.24
C LEU A 53 -12.26 -7.35 4.64
N SER A 54 -13.21 -6.96 3.79
CA SER A 54 -13.89 -7.93 2.94
C SER A 54 -12.99 -8.35 1.78
N LEU A 55 -13.24 -9.50 1.20
CA LEU A 55 -12.55 -9.92 -0.01
C LEU A 55 -12.78 -8.93 -1.16
N ALA A 56 -13.98 -8.35 -1.24
CA ALA A 56 -14.29 -7.35 -2.25
C ALA A 56 -13.35 -6.15 -2.13
N GLN A 57 -13.08 -5.69 -0.91
CA GLN A 57 -12.15 -4.57 -0.68
C GLN A 57 -10.72 -4.94 -1.09
N VAL A 58 -10.28 -6.14 -0.76
CA VAL A 58 -8.94 -6.61 -1.12
C VAL A 58 -8.79 -6.72 -2.63
N TYR A 59 -9.74 -7.36 -3.30
CA TYR A 59 -9.68 -7.51 -4.75
C TYR A 59 -9.84 -6.18 -5.48
N ALA A 60 -10.64 -5.25 -4.95
CA ALA A 60 -10.75 -3.91 -5.51
C ALA A 60 -9.41 -3.18 -5.46
N ALA A 61 -8.68 -3.29 -4.35
CA ALA A 61 -7.35 -2.71 -4.22
C ALA A 61 -6.35 -3.31 -5.21
N LEU A 62 -6.34 -4.62 -5.35
CA LEU A 62 -5.47 -5.30 -6.32
C LEU A 62 -5.83 -4.93 -7.75
N ALA A 63 -7.13 -4.86 -8.08
CA ALA A 63 -7.59 -4.45 -9.40
C ALA A 63 -7.17 -3.02 -9.71
N TYR A 64 -7.32 -2.12 -8.73
CA TYR A 64 -6.87 -0.74 -8.88
C TYR A 64 -5.39 -0.67 -9.17
N TYR A 65 -4.59 -1.43 -8.43
CA TYR A 65 -3.15 -1.51 -8.67
C TYR A 65 -2.83 -1.92 -10.11
N TYR A 66 -3.44 -2.99 -10.59
CA TYR A 66 -3.14 -3.46 -11.95
C TYR A 66 -3.61 -2.48 -13.02
N ALA A 67 -4.67 -1.73 -12.75
CA ALA A 67 -5.14 -0.68 -13.66
C ALA A 67 -4.22 0.56 -13.66
N HIS A 68 -3.49 0.79 -12.58
CA HIS A 68 -2.62 1.96 -12.40
C HIS A 68 -1.19 1.55 -12.02
N LYS A 69 -0.73 0.45 -12.58
CA LYS A 69 0.50 -0.21 -12.17
C LYS A 69 1.72 0.70 -12.21
N SER A 70 1.92 1.44 -13.30
CA SER A 70 3.09 2.29 -13.46
C SER A 70 3.19 3.36 -12.37
N GLU A 71 2.07 4.01 -12.06
CA GLU A 71 2.02 5.05 -11.05
C GLU A 71 2.29 4.51 -9.66
N LEU A 72 1.64 3.39 -9.32
CA LEU A 72 1.77 2.78 -8.00
C LEU A 72 3.15 2.15 -7.80
N ASP A 73 3.74 1.57 -8.84
CA ASP A 73 5.09 1.02 -8.75
C ASP A 73 6.12 2.10 -8.45
N LEU A 74 5.96 3.30 -9.02
CA LEU A 74 6.83 4.44 -8.69
C LEU A 74 6.68 4.83 -7.22
N ASP A 75 5.46 4.95 -6.72
CA ASP A 75 5.21 5.30 -5.33
C ASP A 75 5.79 4.25 -4.38
N ILE A 76 5.60 2.98 -4.70
CA ILE A 76 6.12 1.87 -3.89
C ILE A 76 7.65 1.93 -3.86
N ARG A 77 8.28 2.16 -5.00
CA ARG A 77 9.75 2.29 -5.07
C ARG A 77 10.26 3.43 -4.21
N VAL A 78 9.61 4.59 -4.28
CA VAL A 78 9.98 5.74 -3.45
C VAL A 78 9.87 5.39 -1.96
N GLN A 79 8.81 4.72 -1.57
CA GLN A 79 8.62 4.32 -0.17
C GLN A 79 9.67 3.32 0.29
N ILE A 80 10.03 2.35 -0.54
CA ILE A 80 11.08 1.38 -0.24
C ILE A 80 12.42 2.07 -0.08
N ASP A 81 12.75 2.99 -0.98
CA ASP A 81 14.01 3.73 -0.93
C ASP A 81 14.10 4.59 0.33
N LYS A 82 13.00 5.26 0.70
CA LYS A 82 12.95 6.05 1.95
C LYS A 82 13.13 5.17 3.18
N ALA A 83 12.46 4.02 3.23
CA ALA A 83 12.58 3.10 4.35
C ALA A 83 13.99 2.55 4.47
N ARG A 84 14.63 2.24 3.34
CA ARG A 84 16.01 1.79 3.31
C ARG A 84 16.97 2.86 3.82
N ALA A 85 16.79 4.10 3.38
CA ALA A 85 17.62 5.22 3.83
C ALA A 85 17.50 5.44 5.33
N LEU A 86 16.28 5.39 5.87
CA LEU A 86 16.05 5.53 7.31
C LEU A 86 16.69 4.38 8.09
N LYS A 87 16.60 3.16 7.58
CA LYS A 87 17.22 1.99 8.21
C LYS A 87 18.75 2.12 8.24
N GLU A 88 19.35 2.56 7.16
CA GLU A 88 20.79 2.79 7.08
C GLU A 88 21.23 3.86 8.08
N GLN A 89 20.48 4.95 8.20
CA GLN A 89 20.77 5.99 9.20
C GLN A 89 20.68 5.46 10.62
N ALA A 90 19.64 4.67 10.91
CA ALA A 90 19.47 4.07 12.23
C ALA A 90 20.61 3.11 12.58
N VAL A 91 21.03 2.29 11.63
CA VAL A 91 22.18 1.38 11.80
C VAL A 91 23.46 2.17 12.02
N GLY A 92 23.69 3.23 11.25
CA GLY A 92 24.83 4.10 11.42
C GLY A 92 24.88 4.73 12.81
N ARG A 93 23.75 5.22 13.30
CA ARG A 93 23.66 5.78 14.66
C ARG A 93 23.96 4.74 15.72
N SER A 94 23.40 3.55 15.59
CA SER A 94 23.65 2.46 16.52
C SER A 94 25.11 2.07 16.55
N SER A 95 25.76 1.97 15.38
CA SER A 95 27.19 1.69 15.29
C SER A 95 28.02 2.77 15.97
N THR A 96 27.67 4.04 15.78
CA THR A 96 28.37 5.16 16.41
C THR A 96 28.24 5.08 17.93
N LEU A 97 27.06 4.78 18.45
CA LEU A 97 26.83 4.65 19.88
C LEU A 97 27.58 3.46 20.47
N LEU A 98 27.63 2.35 19.76
CA LEU A 98 28.31 1.14 20.22
C LEU A 98 29.82 1.26 20.19
N SER A 99 30.36 2.12 19.35
CA SER A 99 31.81 2.29 19.24
C SER A 99 32.42 3.13 20.35
N ARG A 100 31.62 3.64 21.26
CA ARG A 100 32.10 4.32 22.48
C ARG A 100 32.45 3.28 23.57
#